data_79d60cb04b7f7edb308c90033fb587ee
#
_entry.id   79d60cb04b7f7edb308c90033fb587ee
#
_cell.length_a   1.000
_cell.length_b   1.000
_cell.length_c   1.000
_cell.angle_alpha   90.00
_cell.angle_beta   90.00
_cell.angle_gamma   90.00
#
_symmetry.space_group_name_H-M   'P 1'
#
loop_
_entity.id
_entity.type
_entity.pdbx_description
1 polymer ?
#
loop_
_entity_poly.entity_id
_entity_poly.type
_entity_poly.pdbx_seq_one_letter_code
_entity_poly.pdbx_strand_id
1 'polypeptide(L)'
;MSGYLITIGLETHVQLKTRTKMFCGCSLAFGTESNTNVCPVCLGYPGALPVMNREAVKLTVMSGLMLGCEINRVSTFDRKNYFYPDMSKDYQISQQAKPLCLGGGVTIQMPEGQKRIRINHIHLEEDAAKINHSARFSGVDFNRCGTPLMEIVSEPGLSSPEEAMAYLQSLKQILVYAGVSDCNLEEGNMRSDVNISVRPEGQEALGTKVEIKNMNTFKGIYAALEYEIARQLGAVSHGGVIVQETRRWEAELGETQPMRTKENAHDYRYFPEPDLVPIVLSAEQVEAWRALLPELPSMRRVRMMAEYGIPEYDAGVLADAKENADFFEAAARLCGQGQGKTVSNWFMTEIMRLLSETGKTITQCALTPEALAELVALVNGRAINGPTAKELLPELFNNGGMPGVLVHARGLGQVSDAGTLEAFVEQAIRENPKSVEDYKAGKKAAAGFLVGQVMKLSHGKAAPQQVGKLVTEKLAERV
;
A
#
# COMPACT_ATOMS: atom_id res chain seq x y z
N MET A 1 -3.56 33.69 6.81
CA MET A 1 -2.64 33.50 7.94
C MET A 1 -1.20 33.62 7.45
N SER A 2 -0.88 34.75 6.81
CA SER A 2 0.46 35.05 6.32
C SER A 2 1.33 35.54 7.48
N GLY A 3 2.58 35.11 7.53
CA GLY A 3 3.57 35.58 8.49
C GLY A 3 4.10 34.53 9.47
N TYR A 4 3.65 33.26 9.39
CA TYR A 4 4.16 32.17 10.20
C TYR A 4 4.52 30.95 9.37
N LEU A 5 5.59 30.27 9.74
CA LEU A 5 6.05 29.01 9.17
C LEU A 5 5.71 27.87 10.10
N ILE A 6 5.13 26.80 9.55
CA ILE A 6 4.85 25.53 10.23
C ILE A 6 6.03 24.59 10.00
N THR A 7 6.44 23.90 11.04
CA THR A 7 7.49 22.88 10.95
C THR A 7 7.02 21.62 11.64
N ILE A 8 7.04 20.50 10.90
CA ILE A 8 6.59 19.19 11.36
C ILE A 8 7.71 18.18 11.18
N GLY A 9 7.93 17.35 12.20
CA GLY A 9 8.75 16.15 12.17
C GLY A 9 7.93 14.96 12.63
N LEU A 10 8.29 13.76 12.15
CA LEU A 10 7.59 12.51 12.43
C LEU A 10 8.55 11.48 13.01
N GLU A 11 8.11 10.82 14.07
CA GLU A 11 8.73 9.64 14.65
C GLU A 11 7.81 8.46 14.34
N THR A 12 8.25 7.55 13.44
CA THR A 12 7.40 6.47 12.94
C THR A 12 7.94 5.12 13.40
N HIS A 13 7.15 4.45 14.24
CA HIS A 13 7.43 3.11 14.75
C HIS A 13 6.79 2.06 13.84
N VAL A 14 7.57 1.08 13.44
CA VAL A 14 7.15 0.00 12.50
C VAL A 14 7.52 -1.35 13.07
N GLN A 15 6.54 -2.22 13.31
CA GLN A 15 6.78 -3.60 13.68
C GLN A 15 7.32 -4.37 12.48
N LEU A 16 8.44 -5.05 12.69
CA LEU A 16 9.11 -5.83 11.64
C LEU A 16 8.47 -7.20 11.46
N LYS A 17 8.32 -7.64 10.23
CA LYS A 17 7.71 -8.92 9.85
C LYS A 17 8.66 -10.09 10.10
N THR A 18 8.96 -10.35 11.37
CA THR A 18 9.76 -11.49 11.82
C THR A 18 8.88 -12.60 12.37
N ARG A 19 9.42 -13.81 12.46
CA ARG A 19 8.69 -14.97 13.05
C ARG A 19 8.75 -14.99 14.57
N THR A 20 9.77 -14.36 15.14
CA THR A 20 10.05 -14.39 16.58
C THR A 20 10.35 -12.99 17.09
N LYS A 21 10.26 -12.81 18.39
CA LYS A 21 10.59 -11.58 19.10
C LYS A 21 12.04 -11.13 18.88
N MET A 22 12.32 -9.88 19.26
CA MET A 22 13.62 -9.24 19.01
C MET A 22 14.76 -9.94 19.74
N PHE A 23 14.54 -10.41 20.98
CA PHE A 23 15.60 -10.94 21.83
C PHE A 23 15.33 -12.36 22.35
N CYS A 24 14.29 -13.05 21.85
CA CYS A 24 13.98 -14.44 22.22
C CYS A 24 13.25 -15.17 21.08
N GLY A 25 13.03 -16.48 21.27
CA GLY A 25 12.36 -17.34 20.29
C GLY A 25 10.83 -17.37 20.38
N CYS A 26 10.18 -16.53 21.20
CA CYS A 26 8.72 -16.51 21.30
C CYS A 26 8.07 -16.08 19.99
N SER A 27 6.94 -16.71 19.65
CA SER A 27 6.16 -16.39 18.43
C SER A 27 5.55 -14.99 18.50
N LEU A 28 5.38 -14.39 17.32
CA LEU A 28 4.64 -13.13 17.10
C LEU A 28 3.28 -13.36 16.46
N ALA A 29 2.71 -14.58 16.55
CA ALA A 29 1.39 -14.85 15.99
C ALA A 29 0.33 -13.92 16.59
N PHE A 30 -0.40 -13.23 15.72
CA PHE A 30 -1.47 -12.31 16.10
C PHE A 30 -2.71 -13.09 16.59
N GLY A 31 -3.48 -12.51 17.54
CA GLY A 31 -4.76 -13.05 17.98
C GLY A 31 -4.67 -14.28 18.92
N THR A 32 -3.49 -14.59 19.45
CA THR A 32 -3.33 -15.65 20.47
C THR A 32 -3.84 -15.20 21.84
N GLU A 33 -4.17 -16.16 22.70
CA GLU A 33 -4.57 -15.89 24.10
C GLU A 33 -3.48 -15.08 24.82
N SER A 34 -3.90 -14.11 25.64
CA SER A 34 -3.00 -13.20 26.35
C SER A 34 -1.98 -13.95 27.21
N ASN A 35 -0.74 -13.51 27.16
CA ASN A 35 0.39 -14.05 27.91
C ASN A 35 0.74 -15.53 27.63
N THR A 36 0.40 -16.05 26.43
CA THR A 36 0.78 -17.39 26.00
C THR A 36 2.08 -17.42 25.20
N ASN A 37 2.45 -16.33 24.54
CA ASN A 37 3.70 -16.17 23.76
C ASN A 37 4.77 -15.44 24.58
N VAL A 38 5.12 -15.97 25.72
CA VAL A 38 6.08 -15.37 26.66
C VAL A 38 7.11 -16.39 27.16
N CYS A 39 8.28 -15.89 27.56
CA CYS A 39 9.35 -16.68 28.16
C CYS A 39 10.12 -15.85 29.19
N PRO A 40 11.02 -16.46 30.00
CA PRO A 40 11.80 -15.70 30.99
C PRO A 40 12.57 -14.51 30.41
N VAL A 41 13.01 -14.54 29.13
CA VAL A 41 13.73 -13.42 28.52
C VAL A 41 12.81 -12.22 28.30
N CYS A 42 11.69 -12.39 27.57
CA CYS A 42 10.78 -11.28 27.32
C CYS A 42 9.97 -10.83 28.56
N LEU A 43 9.90 -11.67 29.60
CA LEU A 43 9.34 -11.29 30.91
C LEU A 43 10.37 -10.64 31.85
N GLY A 44 11.65 -10.53 31.43
CA GLY A 44 12.68 -9.87 32.21
C GLY A 44 13.08 -10.63 33.49
N TYR A 45 13.03 -11.96 33.50
CA TYR A 45 13.41 -12.73 34.69
C TYR A 45 14.90 -12.60 34.98
N PRO A 46 15.28 -12.52 36.27
CA PRO A 46 16.69 -12.44 36.68
C PRO A 46 17.51 -13.60 36.08
N GLY A 47 18.65 -13.26 35.48
CA GLY A 47 19.56 -14.24 34.87
C GLY A 47 19.20 -14.68 33.43
N ALA A 48 18.07 -14.23 32.88
CA ALA A 48 17.74 -14.47 31.49
C ALA A 48 18.48 -13.47 30.59
N LEU A 49 19.17 -13.96 29.54
CA LEU A 49 19.96 -13.12 28.64
C LEU A 49 19.28 -12.99 27.26
N PRO A 50 19.30 -11.80 26.66
CA PRO A 50 18.76 -11.55 25.32
C PRO A 50 19.65 -12.16 24.24
N VAL A 51 19.03 -12.62 23.13
CA VAL A 51 19.72 -13.02 21.90
C VAL A 51 19.08 -12.31 20.72
N MET A 52 19.84 -11.49 20.03
CA MET A 52 19.36 -10.62 18.94
C MET A 52 18.80 -11.41 17.76
N ASN A 53 17.65 -10.98 17.25
CA ASN A 53 17.04 -11.52 16.04
C ASN A 53 17.74 -10.99 14.79
N ARG A 54 18.45 -11.87 14.06
CA ARG A 54 19.18 -11.53 12.84
C ARG A 54 18.26 -11.01 11.72
N GLU A 55 17.03 -11.53 11.60
CA GLU A 55 16.10 -11.09 10.56
C GLU A 55 15.63 -9.66 10.83
N ALA A 56 15.44 -9.26 12.09
CA ALA A 56 15.11 -7.87 12.43
C ALA A 56 16.21 -6.90 11.99
N VAL A 57 17.48 -7.24 12.21
CA VAL A 57 18.62 -6.45 11.71
C VAL A 57 18.59 -6.36 10.19
N LYS A 58 18.40 -7.48 9.49
CA LYS A 58 18.34 -7.51 8.02
C LYS A 58 17.22 -6.64 7.48
N LEU A 59 16.00 -6.75 8.02
CA LEU A 59 14.84 -5.97 7.58
C LEU A 59 15.06 -4.46 7.80
N THR A 60 15.69 -4.07 8.91
CA THR A 60 16.03 -2.66 9.17
C THR A 60 17.09 -2.14 8.20
N VAL A 61 18.12 -2.93 7.91
CA VAL A 61 19.12 -2.57 6.89
C VAL A 61 18.49 -2.44 5.51
N MET A 62 17.61 -3.37 5.13
CA MET A 62 16.88 -3.29 3.87
C MET A 62 16.02 -2.02 3.79
N SER A 63 15.34 -1.65 4.88
CA SER A 63 14.60 -0.38 4.97
C SER A 63 15.51 0.83 4.77
N GLY A 64 16.64 0.86 5.48
CA GLY A 64 17.64 1.93 5.33
C GLY A 64 18.16 2.04 3.89
N LEU A 65 18.48 0.92 3.25
CA LEU A 65 18.95 0.89 1.86
C LEU A 65 17.88 1.39 0.88
N MET A 66 16.60 1.00 1.06
CA MET A 66 15.48 1.49 0.24
C MET A 66 15.28 3.00 0.39
N LEU A 67 15.51 3.53 1.58
CA LEU A 67 15.37 4.95 1.91
C LEU A 67 16.64 5.76 1.62
N GLY A 68 17.70 5.09 1.12
CA GLY A 68 18.97 5.74 0.78
C GLY A 68 19.78 6.19 2.00
N CYS A 69 19.66 5.49 3.12
CA CYS A 69 20.46 5.73 4.32
C CYS A 69 21.89 5.17 4.18
N GLU A 70 22.80 5.76 4.90
CA GLU A 70 24.10 5.15 5.21
C GLU A 70 23.92 4.08 6.28
N ILE A 71 24.48 2.89 6.06
CA ILE A 71 24.40 1.76 7.00
C ILE A 71 25.63 1.74 7.90
N ASN A 72 25.42 1.90 9.20
CA ASN A 72 26.49 1.78 10.19
C ASN A 72 27.01 0.33 10.22
N ARG A 73 28.30 0.19 9.98
CA ARG A 73 28.98 -1.12 9.95
C ARG A 73 29.18 -1.71 11.35
N VAL A 74 29.16 -0.87 12.35
CA VAL A 74 29.21 -1.25 13.76
C VAL A 74 28.14 -0.46 14.51
N SER A 75 27.15 -1.16 15.02
CA SER A 75 26.04 -0.59 15.78
C SER A 75 25.91 -1.27 17.14
N THR A 76 25.42 -0.57 18.14
CA THR A 76 25.27 -1.05 19.51
C THR A 76 23.88 -0.81 20.02
N PHE A 77 23.47 -1.61 20.99
CA PHE A 77 22.25 -1.36 21.75
C PHE A 77 22.55 -0.61 23.04
N ASP A 78 21.55 0.16 23.47
CA ASP A 78 21.55 0.91 24.72
C ASP A 78 20.29 0.56 25.52
N ARG A 79 20.34 0.69 26.85
CA ARG A 79 19.20 0.61 27.73
C ARG A 79 18.56 1.98 27.90
N LYS A 80 17.26 2.09 27.52
CA LYS A 80 16.39 3.23 27.77
C LYS A 80 15.58 2.94 29.02
N ASN A 81 15.96 3.50 30.15
CA ASN A 81 15.34 3.18 31.43
C ASN A 81 14.05 3.95 31.62
N TYR A 82 12.96 3.23 31.83
CA TYR A 82 11.71 3.79 32.31
C TYR A 82 10.84 2.71 32.99
N PHE A 83 10.15 3.13 34.05
CA PHE A 83 9.40 2.21 34.91
C PHE A 83 7.91 2.36 34.58
N TYR A 84 7.39 1.38 33.91
CA TYR A 84 5.96 1.32 33.56
C TYR A 84 5.48 -0.14 33.46
N PRO A 85 4.23 -0.47 33.81
CA PRO A 85 3.74 -1.87 33.85
C PRO A 85 3.90 -2.66 32.56
N ASP A 86 3.96 -2.02 31.39
CA ASP A 86 4.13 -2.66 30.09
C ASP A 86 5.59 -2.98 29.74
N MET A 87 6.54 -2.53 30.55
CA MET A 87 7.96 -2.81 30.37
C MET A 87 8.46 -3.79 31.43
N SER A 88 8.52 -5.06 31.06
CA SER A 88 8.80 -6.18 31.96
C SER A 88 10.17 -6.11 32.64
N LYS A 89 11.14 -5.45 32.00
CA LYS A 89 12.53 -5.30 32.48
C LYS A 89 12.80 -3.98 33.18
N ASP A 90 11.82 -3.08 33.24
CA ASP A 90 11.99 -1.67 33.67
C ASP A 90 12.92 -0.85 32.75
N TYR A 91 13.31 -1.38 31.60
CA TYR A 91 14.02 -0.70 30.54
C TYR A 91 13.66 -1.30 29.16
N GLN A 92 13.75 -0.47 28.12
CA GLN A 92 13.65 -0.88 26.73
C GLN A 92 15.06 -0.99 26.14
N ILE A 93 15.33 -2.05 25.40
CA ILE A 93 16.54 -2.15 24.60
C ILE A 93 16.29 -1.41 23.27
N SER A 94 17.11 -0.40 23.00
CA SER A 94 17.01 0.49 21.85
C SER A 94 18.41 0.83 21.32
N GLN A 95 18.54 1.78 20.40
CA GLN A 95 19.84 2.25 19.86
C GLN A 95 19.90 3.78 19.90
N GLN A 96 20.59 4.34 20.88
CA GLN A 96 20.75 5.78 21.02
C GLN A 96 22.09 6.28 20.45
N ALA A 97 23.18 5.67 20.88
CA ALA A 97 24.52 6.15 20.55
C ALA A 97 24.96 5.82 19.12
N LYS A 98 24.57 4.64 18.62
CA LYS A 98 24.98 4.12 17.29
C LYS A 98 23.78 3.45 16.59
N PRO A 99 22.83 4.24 16.08
CA PRO A 99 21.71 3.71 15.33
C PRO A 99 22.19 2.96 14.08
N LEU A 100 21.40 2.01 13.60
CA LEU A 100 21.78 1.12 12.50
C LEU A 100 21.89 1.85 11.16
N CYS A 101 21.02 2.86 10.91
CA CYS A 101 21.01 3.61 9.65
C CYS A 101 21.00 5.13 9.92
N LEU A 102 21.74 5.88 9.11
CA LEU A 102 21.85 7.34 9.22
C LEU A 102 21.42 8.03 7.93
N GLY A 103 20.75 9.16 8.08
CA GLY A 103 20.32 9.98 6.95
C GLY A 103 19.31 9.28 6.04
N GLY A 104 19.35 9.59 4.75
CA GLY A 104 18.38 9.11 3.77
C GLY A 104 17.18 10.03 3.61
N GLY A 105 16.07 9.51 3.07
CA GLY A 105 14.85 10.29 2.93
C GLY A 105 13.78 9.62 2.07
N VAL A 106 12.57 10.15 2.21
CA VAL A 106 11.39 9.78 1.42
C VAL A 106 11.07 10.90 0.44
N THR A 107 10.92 10.58 -0.84
CA THR A 107 10.44 11.53 -1.84
C THR A 107 8.93 11.44 -1.92
N ILE A 108 8.25 12.55 -1.67
CA ILE A 108 6.80 12.69 -1.76
C ILE A 108 6.40 13.41 -3.03
N GLN A 109 5.23 13.08 -3.57
CA GLN A 109 4.64 13.77 -4.72
C GLN A 109 3.58 14.74 -4.22
N MET A 110 3.79 16.02 -4.51
CA MET A 110 2.84 17.09 -4.21
C MET A 110 2.32 17.71 -5.53
N PRO A 111 1.21 18.45 -5.54
CA PRO A 111 0.72 19.15 -6.75
C PRO A 111 1.77 20.07 -7.37
N GLU A 112 2.62 20.68 -6.55
CA GLU A 112 3.66 21.62 -6.97
C GLU A 112 4.94 20.91 -7.47
N GLY A 113 5.01 19.58 -7.35
CA GLY A 113 6.16 18.77 -7.74
C GLY A 113 6.65 17.82 -6.66
N GLN A 114 7.85 17.32 -6.84
CA GLN A 114 8.46 16.40 -5.89
C GLN A 114 9.18 17.13 -4.76
N LYS A 115 9.00 16.66 -3.53
CA LYS A 115 9.74 17.11 -2.34
C LYS A 115 10.40 15.94 -1.65
N ARG A 116 11.69 16.04 -1.30
CA ARG A 116 12.41 15.03 -0.53
C ARG A 116 12.41 15.42 0.94
N ILE A 117 11.83 14.58 1.77
CA ILE A 117 11.85 14.70 3.23
C ILE A 117 13.01 13.87 3.77
N ARG A 118 13.92 14.52 4.48
CA ARG A 118 15.12 13.87 5.03
C ARG A 118 14.76 13.03 6.25
N ILE A 119 15.43 11.90 6.40
CA ILE A 119 15.45 11.08 7.59
C ILE A 119 16.70 11.44 8.39
N ASN A 120 16.57 11.57 9.70
CA ASN A 120 17.69 11.75 10.60
C ASN A 120 18.41 10.41 10.82
N HIS A 121 17.68 9.42 11.31
CA HIS A 121 18.19 8.07 11.50
C HIS A 121 17.08 7.02 11.55
N ILE A 122 17.48 5.75 11.49
CA ILE A 122 16.62 4.59 11.74
C ILE A 122 17.33 3.71 12.76
N HIS A 123 16.61 3.32 13.79
CA HIS A 123 17.16 2.44 14.81
C HIS A 123 16.23 1.27 15.14
N LEU A 124 16.82 0.22 15.72
CA LEU A 124 16.13 -0.96 16.22
C LEU A 124 15.80 -0.82 17.70
N GLU A 125 14.64 -1.30 18.08
CA GLU A 125 14.21 -1.42 19.45
C GLU A 125 13.23 -2.60 19.62
N GLU A 126 12.73 -2.80 20.83
CA GLU A 126 11.66 -3.75 21.14
C GLU A 126 10.38 -3.02 21.54
N ASP A 127 9.21 -3.57 21.16
CA ASP A 127 7.91 -3.02 21.58
C ASP A 127 7.59 -3.40 23.04
N ALA A 128 6.82 -2.56 23.71
CA ALA A 128 6.29 -2.79 25.04
C ALA A 128 5.07 -3.74 25.02
N ALA A 129 4.63 -4.20 26.18
CA ALA A 129 3.41 -4.96 26.35
C ALA A 129 2.16 -4.12 26.03
N LYS A 130 1.01 -4.76 25.84
CA LYS A 130 -0.27 -4.08 25.67
C LYS A 130 -0.97 -3.93 27.02
N ILE A 131 -1.36 -2.70 27.38
CA ILE A 131 -2.18 -2.45 28.55
C ILE A 131 -3.65 -2.35 28.12
N ASN A 132 -4.50 -3.15 28.75
CA ASN A 132 -5.94 -3.11 28.58
C ASN A 132 -6.57 -2.53 29.85
N HIS A 133 -7.12 -1.32 29.75
CA HIS A 133 -7.77 -0.64 30.87
C HIS A 133 -9.22 -1.10 31.03
N SER A 134 -9.63 -1.38 32.25
CA SER A 134 -11.02 -1.58 32.63
C SER A 134 -11.39 -0.63 33.77
N ALA A 135 -12.66 -0.60 34.15
CA ALA A 135 -13.13 0.30 35.21
C ALA A 135 -12.49 0.03 36.60
N ARG A 136 -11.95 -1.17 36.85
CA ARG A 136 -11.45 -1.60 38.17
C ARG A 136 -9.98 -2.02 38.19
N PHE A 137 -9.42 -2.36 37.04
CA PHE A 137 -8.03 -2.83 36.93
C PHE A 137 -7.48 -2.58 35.54
N SER A 138 -6.17 -2.64 35.41
CA SER A 138 -5.49 -2.69 34.12
C SER A 138 -4.82 -4.04 33.96
N GLY A 139 -5.19 -4.76 32.89
CA GLY A 139 -4.53 -6.00 32.51
C GLY A 139 -3.34 -5.72 31.58
N VAL A 140 -2.26 -6.47 31.74
CA VAL A 140 -1.08 -6.37 30.88
C VAL A 140 -0.92 -7.65 30.08
N ASP A 141 -0.86 -7.51 28.75
CA ASP A 141 -0.62 -8.60 27.82
C ASP A 141 0.81 -8.50 27.25
N PHE A 142 1.68 -9.40 27.71
CA PHE A 142 3.08 -9.45 27.31
C PHE A 142 3.34 -10.19 25.99
N ASN A 143 2.31 -10.64 25.26
CA ASN A 143 2.50 -11.25 23.94
C ASN A 143 3.19 -10.30 22.98
N ARG A 144 2.89 -9.00 23.04
CA ARG A 144 3.54 -7.97 22.22
C ARG A 144 4.92 -7.58 22.73
N CYS A 145 5.20 -7.68 24.02
CA CYS A 145 6.48 -7.30 24.62
C CYS A 145 7.64 -8.01 23.92
N GLY A 146 8.64 -7.26 23.51
CA GLY A 146 9.79 -7.77 22.77
C GLY A 146 9.55 -7.97 21.27
N THR A 147 8.42 -7.53 20.70
CA THR A 147 8.24 -7.48 19.24
C THR A 147 9.31 -6.60 18.62
N PRO A 148 10.00 -7.05 17.55
CA PRO A 148 10.99 -6.22 16.87
C PRO A 148 10.34 -4.96 16.30
N LEU A 149 10.83 -3.81 16.72
CA LEU A 149 10.34 -2.50 16.35
C LEU A 149 11.48 -1.71 15.70
N MET A 150 11.17 -1.03 14.63
CA MET A 150 12.05 -0.08 13.97
C MET A 150 11.46 1.32 14.12
N GLU A 151 12.24 2.26 14.61
CA GLU A 151 11.84 3.66 14.66
C GLU A 151 12.56 4.45 13.57
N ILE A 152 11.77 5.19 12.78
CA ILE A 152 12.23 6.06 11.68
C ILE A 152 11.96 7.50 12.10
N VAL A 153 13.01 8.25 12.31
CA VAL A 153 12.94 9.66 12.75
C VAL A 153 13.20 10.56 11.55
N SER A 154 12.21 11.38 11.18
CA SER A 154 12.41 12.39 10.13
C SER A 154 13.11 13.64 10.67
N GLU A 155 13.82 14.35 9.78
CA GLU A 155 14.16 15.75 10.04
C GLU A 155 12.89 16.61 10.04
N PRO A 156 12.89 17.76 10.72
CA PRO A 156 11.74 18.68 10.75
C PRO A 156 11.61 19.43 9.41
N GLY A 157 11.20 18.73 8.37
CA GLY A 157 11.16 19.21 6.99
C GLY A 157 9.78 19.28 6.34
N LEU A 158 8.73 18.86 7.07
CA LEU A 158 7.34 18.93 6.63
C LEU A 158 6.71 20.24 7.07
N SER A 159 5.81 20.82 6.25
CA SER A 159 5.20 22.13 6.46
C SER A 159 3.67 22.15 6.42
N SER A 160 3.03 21.02 6.13
CA SER A 160 1.58 20.92 6.12
C SER A 160 1.09 19.50 6.48
N PRO A 161 -0.19 19.33 6.85
CA PRO A 161 -0.81 18.02 7.05
C PRO A 161 -0.76 17.16 5.80
N GLU A 162 -0.93 17.75 4.59
CA GLU A 162 -0.88 17.05 3.31
C GLU A 162 0.50 16.44 3.07
N GLU A 163 1.57 17.21 3.33
CA GLU A 163 2.94 16.70 3.23
C GLU A 163 3.20 15.56 4.22
N ALA A 164 2.68 15.66 5.44
CA ALA A 164 2.80 14.61 6.44
C ALA A 164 2.09 13.32 5.99
N MET A 165 0.89 13.44 5.40
CA MET A 165 0.17 12.29 4.84
C MET A 165 0.90 11.68 3.66
N ALA A 166 1.38 12.49 2.71
CA ALA A 166 2.14 12.03 1.56
C ALA A 166 3.43 11.30 1.99
N TYR A 167 4.11 11.79 3.03
CA TYR A 167 5.28 11.14 3.62
C TYR A 167 4.94 9.78 4.20
N LEU A 168 3.93 9.69 5.07
CA LEU A 168 3.55 8.44 5.73
C LEU A 168 3.03 7.38 4.73
N GLN A 169 2.28 7.80 3.72
CA GLN A 169 1.80 6.91 2.66
C GLN A 169 2.97 6.37 1.82
N SER A 170 3.90 7.25 1.41
CA SER A 170 5.07 6.84 0.65
C SER A 170 5.99 5.94 1.46
N LEU A 171 6.21 6.25 2.74
CA LEU A 171 7.00 5.42 3.65
C LEU A 171 6.37 4.04 3.81
N LYS A 172 5.07 3.97 4.10
CA LYS A 172 4.30 2.72 4.19
C LYS A 172 4.47 1.89 2.92
N GLN A 173 4.26 2.49 1.75
CA GLN A 173 4.36 1.82 0.47
C GLN A 173 5.76 1.22 0.25
N ILE A 174 6.83 1.96 0.56
CA ILE A 174 8.22 1.48 0.44
C ILE A 174 8.45 0.27 1.36
N LEU A 175 8.02 0.32 2.61
CA LEU A 175 8.23 -0.74 3.59
C LEU A 175 7.43 -2.01 3.28
N VAL A 176 6.20 -1.85 2.80
CA VAL A 176 5.37 -2.98 2.33
C VAL A 176 5.99 -3.62 1.09
N TYR A 177 6.44 -2.83 0.11
CA TYR A 177 7.15 -3.34 -1.08
C TYR A 177 8.41 -4.13 -0.73
N ALA A 178 9.16 -3.68 0.25
CA ALA A 178 10.35 -4.37 0.74
C ALA A 178 10.02 -5.64 1.56
N GLY A 179 8.75 -5.90 1.85
CA GLY A 179 8.34 -7.02 2.70
C GLY A 179 8.79 -6.88 4.16
N VAL A 180 9.06 -5.66 4.60
CA VAL A 180 9.60 -5.37 5.94
C VAL A 180 8.51 -5.42 7.00
N SER A 181 7.32 -4.92 6.67
CA SER A 181 6.15 -4.83 7.55
C SER A 181 4.87 -4.83 6.73
N ASP A 182 3.76 -5.21 7.33
CA ASP A 182 2.43 -5.04 6.74
C ASP A 182 1.91 -3.61 6.92
N CYS A 183 2.55 -2.80 7.78
CA CYS A 183 2.25 -1.40 8.06
C CYS A 183 0.74 -1.13 8.29
N ASN A 184 0.06 -2.05 8.98
CA ASN A 184 -1.34 -1.91 9.33
C ASN A 184 -1.48 -1.05 10.60
N LEU A 185 -2.03 0.16 10.47
CA LEU A 185 -2.21 1.08 11.59
C LEU A 185 -3.24 0.56 12.60
N GLU A 186 -4.32 -0.10 12.12
CA GLU A 186 -5.39 -0.61 12.98
C GLU A 186 -4.91 -1.77 13.86
N GLU A 187 -3.97 -2.56 13.37
CA GLU A 187 -3.29 -3.61 14.14
C GLU A 187 -2.12 -3.09 14.98
N GLY A 188 -1.76 -1.82 14.81
CA GLY A 188 -0.65 -1.18 15.49
C GLY A 188 0.73 -1.54 14.93
N ASN A 189 0.78 -2.11 13.72
CA ASN A 189 2.04 -2.46 13.06
C ASN A 189 2.81 -1.24 12.56
N MET A 190 2.14 -0.09 12.44
CA MET A 190 2.73 1.21 12.17
C MET A 190 2.07 2.26 13.06
N ARG A 191 2.86 3.10 13.73
CA ARG A 191 2.41 4.20 14.58
C ARG A 191 3.29 5.41 14.31
N SER A 192 2.73 6.62 14.40
CA SER A 192 3.53 7.83 14.24
C SER A 192 3.18 8.84 15.30
N ASP A 193 4.21 9.33 15.98
CA ASP A 193 4.15 10.51 16.83
C ASP A 193 4.54 11.73 16.00
N VAL A 194 3.88 12.85 16.26
CA VAL A 194 4.07 14.10 15.51
C VAL A 194 4.72 15.13 16.38
N ASN A 195 5.80 15.72 15.92
CA ASN A 195 6.42 16.91 16.51
C ASN A 195 6.07 18.11 15.66
N ILE A 196 5.46 19.13 16.23
CA ILE A 196 5.04 20.33 15.51
C ILE A 196 5.45 21.60 16.25
N SER A 197 5.85 22.62 15.48
CA SER A 197 6.07 23.98 15.97
C SER A 197 5.68 25.01 14.92
N VAL A 198 5.36 26.22 15.38
CA VAL A 198 5.15 27.39 14.53
C VAL A 198 6.15 28.48 14.88
N ARG A 199 6.60 29.26 13.91
CA ARG A 199 7.52 30.39 14.08
C ARG A 199 7.16 31.53 13.14
N PRO A 200 7.46 32.78 13.51
CA PRO A 200 7.33 33.89 12.57
C PRO A 200 8.18 33.71 11.32
N GLU A 201 7.66 34.15 10.18
CA GLU A 201 8.44 34.21 8.95
C GLU A 201 9.66 35.12 9.13
N GLY A 202 10.84 34.68 8.64
CA GLY A 202 12.12 35.35 8.85
C GLY A 202 12.88 34.95 10.10
N GLN A 203 12.27 34.19 11.03
CA GLN A 203 12.98 33.60 12.17
C GLN A 203 13.66 32.30 11.74
N GLU A 204 15.00 32.19 11.91
CA GLU A 204 15.74 30.96 11.59
C GLU A 204 15.52 29.84 12.62
N ALA A 205 15.54 30.16 13.91
CA ALA A 205 15.33 29.19 14.99
C ALA A 205 13.91 28.61 14.96
N LEU A 206 13.79 27.31 15.15
CA LEU A 206 12.49 26.62 15.25
C LEU A 206 11.67 27.20 16.42
N GLY A 207 10.36 27.11 16.28
CA GLY A 207 9.44 27.41 17.38
C GLY A 207 9.45 26.33 18.48
N THR A 208 8.70 26.58 19.55
CA THR A 208 8.56 25.62 20.65
C THR A 208 7.86 24.36 20.18
N LYS A 209 8.50 23.21 20.38
CA LYS A 209 8.02 21.90 19.97
C LYS A 209 6.85 21.43 20.84
N VAL A 210 5.78 20.98 20.20
CA VAL A 210 4.69 20.21 20.82
C VAL A 210 4.69 18.83 20.19
N GLU A 211 4.64 17.79 21.02
CA GLU A 211 4.54 16.39 20.59
C GLU A 211 3.07 15.96 20.66
N ILE A 212 2.56 15.33 19.59
CA ILE A 212 1.19 14.79 19.57
C ILE A 212 1.27 13.27 19.48
N LYS A 213 0.51 12.60 20.34
CA LYS A 213 0.42 11.13 20.44
C LYS A 213 -1.01 10.62 20.30
N ASN A 214 -1.15 9.29 20.26
CA ASN A 214 -2.45 8.60 20.24
C ASN A 214 -3.23 8.74 18.93
N MET A 215 -2.54 8.81 17.81
CA MET A 215 -3.15 8.85 16.48
C MET A 215 -3.03 7.48 15.81
N ASN A 216 -4.14 6.75 15.72
CA ASN A 216 -4.16 5.35 15.26
C ASN A 216 -4.58 5.21 13.77
N THR A 217 -4.84 6.32 13.08
CA THR A 217 -5.23 6.35 11.66
C THR A 217 -4.60 7.54 10.96
N PHE A 218 -4.38 7.46 9.66
CA PHE A 218 -3.94 8.59 8.85
C PHE A 218 -4.89 9.79 8.94
N LYS A 219 -6.20 9.53 8.94
CA LYS A 219 -7.21 10.57 9.14
C LYS A 219 -7.07 11.26 10.51
N GLY A 220 -6.77 10.47 11.54
CA GLY A 220 -6.53 11.01 12.89
C GLY A 220 -5.27 11.88 12.96
N ILE A 221 -4.19 11.48 12.29
CA ILE A 221 -2.96 12.29 12.21
C ILE A 221 -3.23 13.60 11.47
N TYR A 222 -3.94 13.56 10.34
CA TYR A 222 -4.30 14.74 9.57
C TYR A 222 -5.13 15.73 10.42
N ALA A 223 -6.21 15.24 11.04
CA ALA A 223 -7.09 16.07 11.87
C ALA A 223 -6.37 16.65 13.10
N ALA A 224 -5.51 15.85 13.74
CA ALA A 224 -4.70 16.33 14.87
C ALA A 224 -3.73 17.44 14.47
N LEU A 225 -3.11 17.34 13.30
CA LEU A 225 -2.25 18.38 12.74
C LEU A 225 -3.03 19.65 12.42
N GLU A 226 -4.20 19.55 11.73
CA GLU A 226 -5.04 20.72 11.44
C GLU A 226 -5.44 21.46 12.72
N TYR A 227 -5.92 20.72 13.72
CA TYR A 227 -6.30 21.31 15.01
C TYR A 227 -5.12 21.99 15.70
N GLU A 228 -3.99 21.32 15.81
CA GLU A 228 -2.83 21.82 16.53
C GLU A 228 -2.19 23.03 15.84
N ILE A 229 -2.16 23.05 14.50
CA ILE A 229 -1.74 24.23 13.72
C ILE A 229 -2.63 25.43 14.04
N ALA A 230 -3.95 25.24 14.00
CA ALA A 230 -4.91 26.30 14.30
C ALA A 230 -4.75 26.80 15.75
N ARG A 231 -4.57 25.88 16.71
CA ARG A 231 -4.35 26.19 18.13
C ARG A 231 -3.09 27.02 18.34
N GLN A 232 -1.95 26.58 17.77
CA GLN A 232 -0.67 27.28 17.92
C GLN A 232 -0.69 28.65 17.24
N LEU A 233 -1.18 28.74 16.02
CA LEU A 233 -1.32 30.02 15.30
C LEU A 233 -2.25 30.97 16.04
N GLY A 234 -3.37 30.49 16.57
CA GLY A 234 -4.27 31.26 17.39
C GLY A 234 -3.60 31.82 18.65
N ALA A 235 -2.84 31.01 19.37
CA ALA A 235 -2.12 31.42 20.56
C ALA A 235 -1.08 32.50 20.25
N VAL A 236 -0.19 32.29 19.26
CA VAL A 236 0.89 33.23 18.97
C VAL A 236 0.40 34.52 18.34
N SER A 237 -0.68 34.49 17.54
CA SER A 237 -1.28 35.70 16.95
C SER A 237 -1.91 36.64 17.98
N HIS A 238 -2.30 36.12 19.14
CA HIS A 238 -2.79 36.92 20.28
C HIS A 238 -1.71 37.23 21.34
N GLY A 239 -0.44 37.01 21.01
CA GLY A 239 0.69 37.27 21.92
C GLY A 239 0.90 36.22 22.98
N GLY A 240 0.23 35.08 22.90
CA GLY A 240 0.44 33.92 23.76
C GLY A 240 1.75 33.19 23.48
N VAL A 241 2.19 32.36 24.42
CA VAL A 241 3.41 31.56 24.34
C VAL A 241 3.04 30.09 24.23
N ILE A 242 3.70 29.40 23.31
CA ILE A 242 3.58 27.93 23.22
C ILE A 242 4.52 27.30 24.25
N VAL A 243 3.98 26.39 25.05
CA VAL A 243 4.74 25.63 26.05
C VAL A 243 5.17 24.29 25.42
N GLN A 244 6.38 23.86 25.72
CA GLN A 244 6.85 22.52 25.29
C GLN A 244 6.11 21.45 26.10
N GLU A 245 5.25 20.69 25.43
CA GLU A 245 4.41 19.68 26.05
C GLU A 245 4.15 18.50 25.13
N THR A 246 3.71 17.37 25.71
CA THR A 246 3.12 16.25 24.98
C THR A 246 1.60 16.37 25.11
N ARG A 247 0.92 16.25 23.96
CA ARG A 247 -0.55 16.29 23.85
C ARG A 247 -1.07 14.99 23.29
N ARG A 248 -2.28 14.60 23.69
CA ARG A 248 -2.98 13.43 23.19
C ARG A 248 -4.09 13.86 22.24
N TRP A 249 -4.19 13.22 21.09
CA TRP A 249 -5.31 13.37 20.18
C TRP A 249 -6.54 12.65 20.75
N GLU A 250 -7.66 13.36 20.90
CA GLU A 250 -8.96 12.84 21.30
C GLU A 250 -9.90 12.87 20.09
N ALA A 251 -10.03 11.70 19.42
CA ALA A 251 -10.79 11.60 18.18
C ALA A 251 -12.29 11.92 18.33
N GLU A 252 -12.88 11.60 19.49
CA GLU A 252 -14.29 11.88 19.79
C GLU A 252 -14.54 13.38 19.97
N LEU A 253 -13.59 14.10 20.53
CA LEU A 253 -13.69 15.54 20.78
C LEU A 253 -13.18 16.37 19.59
N GLY A 254 -12.36 15.77 18.73
CA GLY A 254 -11.72 16.47 17.62
C GLY A 254 -10.68 17.50 18.06
N GLU A 255 -10.00 17.26 19.18
CA GLU A 255 -9.02 18.19 19.75
C GLU A 255 -7.81 17.47 20.34
N THR A 256 -6.70 18.22 20.53
CA THR A 256 -5.56 17.75 21.31
C THR A 256 -5.69 18.19 22.77
N GLN A 257 -5.44 17.29 23.73
CA GLN A 257 -5.44 17.60 25.15
C GLN A 257 -4.04 17.41 25.76
N PRO A 258 -3.61 18.28 26.70
CA PRO A 258 -2.31 18.12 27.35
C PRO A 258 -2.29 16.83 28.17
N MET A 259 -1.27 16.01 27.95
CA MET A 259 -1.03 14.82 28.77
C MET A 259 -0.16 15.13 29.97
N ARG A 260 0.85 15.96 29.76
CA ARG A 260 1.90 16.24 30.75
C ARG A 260 2.67 17.49 30.34
N THR A 261 2.86 18.41 31.23
CA THR A 261 3.86 19.46 31.06
C THR A 261 5.24 18.85 31.37
N LYS A 262 6.17 18.95 30.40
CA LYS A 262 7.56 18.52 30.65
C LYS A 262 8.29 19.53 31.49
N GLU A 263 7.92 19.68 32.75
CA GLU A 263 8.86 20.26 33.76
C GLU A 263 10.03 19.29 34.03
N ASN A 264 9.87 18.02 33.72
CA ASN A 264 10.92 17.01 33.76
C ASN A 264 10.88 16.18 32.47
N ALA A 265 11.72 16.52 31.50
CA ALA A 265 12.09 15.54 30.47
C ALA A 265 12.52 14.27 31.19
N HIS A 266 11.91 13.11 30.88
CA HIS A 266 12.39 11.86 31.43
C HIS A 266 13.85 11.72 31.04
N ASP A 267 14.75 11.84 32.02
CA ASP A 267 16.12 11.40 31.86
C ASP A 267 16.06 9.87 31.83
N TYR A 268 16.07 9.31 30.59
CA TYR A 268 16.09 7.86 30.40
C TYR A 268 17.40 7.22 30.82
N ARG A 269 18.41 8.01 31.23
CA ARG A 269 19.70 7.54 31.72
C ARG A 269 20.25 6.42 30.83
N TYR A 270 20.34 6.70 29.50
CA TYR A 270 20.88 5.77 28.55
C TYR A 270 22.28 5.31 28.93
N PHE A 271 22.50 4.00 28.81
CA PHE A 271 23.84 3.40 28.89
C PHE A 271 23.91 2.17 27.97
N PRO A 272 25.10 1.75 27.51
CA PRO A 272 25.26 0.59 26.63
C PRO A 272 24.65 -0.67 27.24
N GLU A 273 23.92 -1.46 26.43
CA GLU A 273 23.38 -2.75 26.83
C GLU A 273 24.51 -3.77 27.00
N PRO A 274 24.84 -4.23 28.23
CA PRO A 274 25.99 -5.07 28.49
C PRO A 274 25.80 -6.52 28.05
N ASP A 275 24.55 -6.97 27.89
CA ASP A 275 24.22 -8.36 27.59
C ASP A 275 24.16 -8.63 26.08
N LEU A 276 24.35 -7.62 25.22
CA LEU A 276 24.35 -7.74 23.78
C LEU A 276 25.72 -7.32 23.19
N VAL A 277 26.25 -8.17 22.33
CA VAL A 277 27.45 -7.81 21.53
C VAL A 277 27.08 -6.81 20.44
N PRO A 278 28.06 -5.96 20.00
CA PRO A 278 27.82 -5.06 18.87
C PRO A 278 27.37 -5.80 17.60
N ILE A 279 26.49 -5.17 16.82
CA ILE A 279 26.17 -5.58 15.46
C ILE A 279 27.35 -5.20 14.58
N VAL A 280 27.98 -6.18 13.95
CA VAL A 280 29.05 -5.97 12.98
C VAL A 280 28.60 -6.49 11.61
N LEU A 281 28.52 -5.58 10.64
CA LEU A 281 28.08 -5.89 9.27
C LEU A 281 29.27 -5.84 8.30
N SER A 282 29.50 -6.91 7.55
CA SER A 282 30.49 -6.89 6.48
C SER A 282 29.96 -6.17 5.22
N ALA A 283 30.85 -5.67 4.33
CA ALA A 283 30.43 -5.03 3.08
C ALA A 283 29.62 -6.00 2.23
N GLU A 284 30.11 -7.21 2.13
CA GLU A 284 29.54 -8.29 1.35
C GLU A 284 28.13 -8.64 1.84
N GLN A 285 27.91 -8.60 3.15
CA GLN A 285 26.59 -8.86 3.74
C GLN A 285 25.59 -7.75 3.40
N VAL A 286 25.99 -6.50 3.48
CA VAL A 286 25.14 -5.36 3.11
C VAL A 286 24.81 -5.40 1.62
N GLU A 287 25.78 -5.67 0.75
CA GLU A 287 25.55 -5.80 -0.69
C GLU A 287 24.68 -7.02 -1.05
N ALA A 288 24.84 -8.13 -0.35
CA ALA A 288 23.96 -9.29 -0.52
C ALA A 288 22.49 -8.94 -0.17
N TRP A 289 22.26 -8.13 0.86
CA TRP A 289 20.92 -7.66 1.20
C TRP A 289 20.43 -6.58 0.22
N ARG A 290 21.31 -5.72 -0.29
CA ARG A 290 20.98 -4.75 -1.35
C ARG A 290 20.47 -5.45 -2.61
N ALA A 291 21.06 -6.56 -2.98
CA ALA A 291 20.65 -7.35 -4.14
C ALA A 291 19.25 -7.99 -4.01
N LEU A 292 18.72 -8.07 -2.80
CA LEU A 292 17.36 -8.58 -2.53
C LEU A 292 16.27 -7.49 -2.60
N LEU A 293 16.67 -6.22 -2.71
CA LEU A 293 15.71 -5.12 -2.69
C LEU A 293 14.85 -5.12 -3.95
N PRO A 294 13.54 -4.92 -3.83
CA PRO A 294 12.69 -4.66 -4.98
C PRO A 294 12.98 -3.26 -5.55
N GLU A 295 12.54 -3.04 -6.78
CA GLU A 295 12.49 -1.70 -7.35
C GLU A 295 11.58 -0.79 -6.52
N LEU A 296 11.97 0.47 -6.32
CA LEU A 296 11.13 1.44 -5.61
C LEU A 296 9.79 1.67 -6.34
N PRO A 297 8.66 1.76 -5.63
CA PRO A 297 7.34 1.97 -6.25
C PRO A 297 7.30 3.17 -7.21
N SER A 298 7.93 4.28 -6.83
CA SER A 298 8.01 5.49 -7.68
C SER A 298 8.81 5.27 -8.96
N MET A 299 9.91 4.52 -8.90
CA MET A 299 10.72 4.16 -10.07
C MET A 299 9.96 3.18 -10.97
N ARG A 300 9.29 2.19 -10.36
CA ARG A 300 8.47 1.21 -11.06
C ARG A 300 7.34 1.88 -11.84
N ARG A 301 6.67 2.87 -11.22
CA ARG A 301 5.63 3.66 -11.90
C ARG A 301 6.17 4.32 -13.16
N VAL A 302 7.30 5.01 -13.08
CA VAL A 302 7.93 5.68 -14.24
C VAL A 302 8.32 4.68 -15.32
N ARG A 303 8.93 3.55 -14.91
CA ARG A 303 9.31 2.48 -15.85
C ARG A 303 8.09 1.86 -16.53
N MET A 304 7.01 1.57 -15.79
CA MET A 304 5.78 1.00 -16.35
C MET A 304 5.15 1.90 -17.39
N MET A 305 5.13 3.22 -17.17
CA MET A 305 4.65 4.19 -18.16
C MET A 305 5.49 4.12 -19.46
N ALA A 306 6.81 4.07 -19.33
CA ALA A 306 7.72 4.05 -20.48
C ALA A 306 7.69 2.70 -21.22
N GLU A 307 7.70 1.57 -20.48
CA GLU A 307 7.82 0.22 -21.04
C GLU A 307 6.50 -0.29 -21.63
N TYR A 308 5.38 -0.03 -20.96
CA TYR A 308 4.07 -0.56 -21.35
C TYR A 308 3.14 0.47 -22.00
N GLY A 309 3.53 1.74 -22.08
CA GLY A 309 2.75 2.82 -22.68
C GLY A 309 1.43 3.10 -21.97
N ILE A 310 1.38 2.88 -20.65
CA ILE A 310 0.18 3.11 -19.83
C ILE A 310 0.16 4.54 -19.26
N PRO A 311 -1.03 5.12 -19.01
CA PRO A 311 -1.15 6.44 -18.39
C PRO A 311 -0.57 6.47 -16.97
N GLU A 312 -0.20 7.66 -16.51
CA GLU A 312 0.33 7.88 -15.16
C GLU A 312 -0.64 7.40 -14.07
N TYR A 313 -1.93 7.66 -14.24
CA TYR A 313 -2.95 7.19 -13.31
C TYR A 313 -2.97 5.67 -13.18
N ASP A 314 -3.00 4.94 -14.32
CA ASP A 314 -2.98 3.48 -14.32
C ASP A 314 -1.71 2.94 -13.67
N ALA A 315 -0.55 3.51 -14.04
CA ALA A 315 0.73 3.12 -13.46
C ALA A 315 0.79 3.38 -11.95
N GLY A 316 0.17 4.47 -11.48
CA GLY A 316 0.05 4.78 -10.05
C GLY A 316 -0.74 3.72 -9.29
N VAL A 317 -1.95 3.39 -9.77
CA VAL A 317 -2.83 2.39 -9.15
C VAL A 317 -2.20 0.99 -9.17
N LEU A 318 -1.60 0.60 -10.31
CA LEU A 318 -0.94 -0.70 -10.42
C LEU A 318 0.29 -0.81 -9.52
N ALA A 319 1.08 0.26 -9.42
CA ALA A 319 2.27 0.30 -8.57
C ALA A 319 1.96 0.56 -7.09
N ASP A 320 0.70 0.78 -6.70
CA ASP A 320 0.34 0.97 -5.29
C ASP A 320 0.59 -0.30 -4.46
N ALA A 321 0.28 -1.46 -5.02
CA ALA A 321 0.59 -2.76 -4.41
C ALA A 321 1.57 -3.54 -5.31
N LYS A 322 2.64 -4.09 -4.68
CA LYS A 322 3.66 -4.87 -5.39
C LYS A 322 3.06 -6.02 -6.19
N GLU A 323 2.12 -6.74 -5.59
CA GLU A 323 1.47 -7.91 -6.17
C GLU A 323 0.64 -7.56 -7.41
N ASN A 324 -0.02 -6.40 -7.42
CA ASN A 324 -0.78 -5.90 -8.57
C ASN A 324 0.16 -5.58 -9.74
N ALA A 325 1.27 -4.91 -9.43
CA ALA A 325 2.28 -4.58 -10.43
C ALA A 325 2.94 -5.85 -10.99
N ASP A 326 3.30 -6.81 -10.12
CA ASP A 326 3.90 -8.09 -10.54
C ASP A 326 2.94 -8.86 -11.46
N PHE A 327 1.66 -8.94 -11.12
CA PHE A 327 0.63 -9.59 -11.92
C PHE A 327 0.45 -8.91 -13.28
N PHE A 328 0.31 -7.58 -13.27
CA PHE A 328 0.15 -6.79 -14.49
C PHE A 328 1.33 -6.98 -15.44
N GLU A 329 2.56 -6.82 -14.95
CA GLU A 329 3.76 -6.96 -15.76
C GLU A 329 3.91 -8.38 -16.34
N ALA A 330 3.60 -9.41 -15.55
CA ALA A 330 3.62 -10.79 -16.02
C ALA A 330 2.61 -11.00 -17.17
N ALA A 331 1.37 -10.55 -17.00
CA ALA A 331 0.34 -10.65 -18.03
C ALA A 331 0.69 -9.82 -19.28
N ALA A 332 1.20 -8.60 -19.11
CA ALA A 332 1.59 -7.73 -20.23
C ALA A 332 2.74 -8.31 -21.06
N ARG A 333 3.73 -8.93 -20.42
CA ARG A 333 4.83 -9.63 -21.11
C ARG A 333 4.31 -10.82 -21.93
N LEU A 334 3.38 -11.59 -21.39
CA LEU A 334 2.76 -12.73 -22.08
C LEU A 334 1.91 -12.29 -23.28
N CYS A 335 1.22 -11.14 -23.20
CA CYS A 335 0.47 -10.57 -24.32
C CYS A 335 1.36 -10.03 -25.45
N GLY A 336 2.63 -9.75 -25.17
CA GLY A 336 3.58 -9.21 -26.12
C GLY A 336 3.62 -7.68 -26.22
N GLN A 337 4.57 -7.19 -27.03
CA GLN A 337 4.85 -5.77 -27.16
C GLN A 337 3.62 -4.99 -27.65
N GLY A 338 3.38 -3.82 -27.08
CA GLY A 338 2.27 -2.93 -27.43
C GLY A 338 0.91 -3.28 -26.81
N GLN A 339 0.80 -4.37 -26.03
CA GLN A 339 -0.44 -4.77 -25.39
C GLN A 339 -0.61 -4.25 -23.96
N GLY A 340 0.36 -3.54 -23.41
CA GLY A 340 0.33 -3.05 -22.03
C GLY A 340 -0.94 -2.27 -21.69
N LYS A 341 -1.37 -1.36 -22.59
CA LYS A 341 -2.61 -0.58 -22.38
C LYS A 341 -3.86 -1.46 -22.37
N THR A 342 -3.90 -2.49 -23.21
CA THR A 342 -5.03 -3.44 -23.23
C THR A 342 -5.13 -4.20 -21.92
N VAL A 343 -3.99 -4.73 -21.42
CA VAL A 343 -3.93 -5.45 -20.14
C VAL A 343 -4.26 -4.52 -18.98
N SER A 344 -3.73 -3.28 -18.98
CA SER A 344 -4.06 -2.27 -18.00
C SER A 344 -5.56 -1.99 -17.94
N ASN A 345 -6.23 -1.82 -19.09
CA ASN A 345 -7.67 -1.60 -19.12
C ASN A 345 -8.45 -2.76 -18.46
N TRP A 346 -8.09 -4.02 -18.77
CA TRP A 346 -8.72 -5.19 -18.12
C TRP A 346 -8.48 -5.20 -16.62
N PHE A 347 -7.27 -4.89 -16.19
CA PHE A 347 -6.94 -4.83 -14.78
C PHE A 347 -7.74 -3.73 -14.06
N MET A 348 -7.70 -2.50 -14.59
CA MET A 348 -8.29 -1.31 -13.98
C MET A 348 -9.82 -1.36 -13.92
N THR A 349 -10.47 -1.94 -14.94
CA THR A 349 -11.95 -1.95 -15.01
C THR A 349 -12.56 -3.19 -14.38
N GLU A 350 -12.07 -4.37 -14.75
CA GLU A 350 -12.73 -5.62 -14.37
C GLU A 350 -12.09 -6.29 -13.15
N ILE A 351 -10.75 -6.40 -13.12
CA ILE A 351 -10.06 -7.07 -12.01
C ILE A 351 -10.19 -6.24 -10.74
N MET A 352 -9.93 -4.92 -10.79
CA MET A 352 -10.08 -4.04 -9.62
C MET A 352 -11.51 -4.05 -9.08
N ARG A 353 -12.52 -4.11 -9.95
CA ARG A 353 -13.92 -4.25 -9.54
C ARG A 353 -14.14 -5.55 -8.76
N LEU A 354 -13.65 -6.70 -9.28
CA LEU A 354 -13.78 -8.00 -8.60
C LEU A 354 -13.01 -8.06 -7.27
N LEU A 355 -11.82 -7.47 -7.21
CA LEU A 355 -11.05 -7.35 -5.97
C LEU A 355 -11.84 -6.54 -4.92
N SER A 356 -12.41 -5.40 -5.34
CA SER A 356 -13.22 -4.54 -4.46
C SER A 356 -14.50 -5.23 -3.97
N GLU A 357 -15.23 -5.90 -4.86
CA GLU A 357 -16.48 -6.62 -4.53
C GLU A 357 -16.26 -7.80 -3.57
N THR A 358 -15.11 -8.46 -3.68
CA THR A 358 -14.79 -9.66 -2.88
C THR A 358 -13.94 -9.37 -1.64
N GLY A 359 -13.34 -8.19 -1.53
CA GLY A 359 -12.38 -7.87 -0.48
C GLY A 359 -11.08 -8.68 -0.54
N LYS A 360 -10.80 -9.35 -1.67
CA LYS A 360 -9.59 -10.16 -1.86
C LYS A 360 -8.45 -9.31 -2.44
N THR A 361 -7.23 -9.77 -2.21
CA THR A 361 -6.05 -9.32 -2.96
C THR A 361 -5.87 -10.16 -4.22
N ILE A 362 -5.06 -9.67 -5.19
CA ILE A 362 -4.79 -10.41 -6.44
C ILE A 362 -4.14 -11.78 -6.19
N THR A 363 -3.39 -11.92 -5.11
CA THR A 363 -2.75 -13.19 -4.70
C THR A 363 -3.71 -14.18 -4.05
N GLN A 364 -4.90 -13.73 -3.64
CA GLN A 364 -5.93 -14.57 -3.01
C GLN A 364 -7.00 -15.04 -4.03
N CYS A 365 -6.96 -14.54 -5.25
CA CYS A 365 -7.82 -15.03 -6.32
C CYS A 365 -7.14 -16.17 -7.08
N ALA A 366 -7.92 -16.94 -7.83
CA ALA A 366 -7.43 -18.06 -8.64
C ALA A 366 -7.01 -17.64 -10.08
N LEU A 367 -7.24 -16.37 -10.46
CA LEU A 367 -6.85 -15.84 -11.76
C LEU A 367 -5.33 -15.75 -11.85
N THR A 368 -4.76 -16.26 -12.94
CA THR A 368 -3.32 -16.17 -13.21
C THR A 368 -3.01 -15.17 -14.33
N PRO A 369 -1.78 -14.64 -14.40
CA PRO A 369 -1.35 -13.79 -15.51
C PRO A 369 -1.51 -14.46 -16.88
N GLU A 370 -1.28 -15.78 -16.96
CA GLU A 370 -1.43 -16.59 -18.18
C GLU A 370 -2.89 -16.63 -18.63
N ALA A 371 -3.82 -16.83 -17.69
CA ALA A 371 -5.25 -16.85 -18.00
C ALA A 371 -5.74 -15.47 -18.49
N LEU A 372 -5.27 -14.37 -17.87
CA LEU A 372 -5.58 -13.03 -18.36
C LEU A 372 -5.00 -12.79 -19.76
N ALA A 373 -3.76 -13.18 -19.98
CA ALA A 373 -3.11 -13.03 -21.30
C ALA A 373 -3.84 -13.81 -22.40
N GLU A 374 -4.24 -15.05 -22.13
CA GLU A 374 -5.04 -15.84 -23.07
C GLU A 374 -6.41 -15.21 -23.31
N LEU A 375 -7.09 -14.70 -22.27
CA LEU A 375 -8.37 -14.01 -22.40
C LEU A 375 -8.25 -12.78 -23.33
N VAL A 376 -7.20 -11.98 -23.15
CA VAL A 376 -6.88 -10.83 -24.00
C VAL A 376 -6.60 -11.29 -25.44
N ALA A 377 -5.83 -12.36 -25.62
CA ALA A 377 -5.54 -12.93 -26.94
C ALA A 377 -6.80 -13.42 -27.68
N LEU A 378 -7.72 -14.09 -26.98
CA LEU A 378 -9.00 -14.54 -27.55
C LEU A 378 -9.89 -13.36 -27.98
N VAL A 379 -9.90 -12.27 -27.24
CA VAL A 379 -10.64 -11.05 -27.61
C VAL A 379 -9.97 -10.35 -28.80
N ASN A 380 -8.67 -10.16 -28.78
CA ASN A 380 -7.91 -9.51 -29.85
C ASN A 380 -7.97 -10.32 -31.14
N GLY A 381 -7.90 -11.65 -31.05
CA GLY A 381 -8.04 -12.59 -32.16
C GLY A 381 -9.49 -12.78 -32.65
N ARG A 382 -10.46 -12.11 -32.02
CA ARG A 382 -11.89 -12.22 -32.30
C ARG A 382 -12.44 -13.67 -32.20
N ALA A 383 -11.80 -14.50 -31.38
CA ALA A 383 -12.33 -15.81 -31.04
C ALA A 383 -13.54 -15.70 -30.09
N ILE A 384 -13.57 -14.66 -29.25
CA ILE A 384 -14.71 -14.26 -28.43
C ILE A 384 -14.86 -12.73 -28.48
N ASN A 385 -16.03 -12.22 -28.11
CA ASN A 385 -16.25 -10.78 -27.98
C ASN A 385 -16.00 -10.28 -26.54
N GLY A 386 -15.92 -8.98 -26.36
CA GLY A 386 -15.68 -8.35 -25.04
C GLY A 386 -16.72 -8.73 -23.97
N PRO A 387 -18.03 -8.68 -24.25
CA PRO A 387 -19.06 -9.14 -23.31
C PRO A 387 -18.85 -10.57 -22.82
N THR A 388 -18.58 -11.52 -23.74
CA THR A 388 -18.29 -12.92 -23.38
C THR A 388 -17.05 -13.02 -22.48
N ALA A 389 -15.99 -12.28 -22.77
CA ALA A 389 -14.80 -12.26 -21.93
C ALA A 389 -15.09 -11.72 -20.52
N LYS A 390 -15.95 -10.69 -20.40
CA LYS A 390 -16.40 -10.16 -19.09
C LYS A 390 -17.24 -11.15 -18.30
N GLU A 391 -18.03 -11.99 -18.98
CA GLU A 391 -18.80 -13.07 -18.32
C GLU A 391 -17.91 -14.21 -17.82
N LEU A 392 -16.81 -14.50 -18.51
CA LEU A 392 -15.86 -15.56 -18.13
C LEU A 392 -14.94 -15.13 -16.98
N LEU A 393 -14.60 -13.86 -16.91
CA LEU A 393 -13.58 -13.36 -15.95
C LEU A 393 -13.92 -13.63 -14.48
N PRO A 394 -15.17 -13.46 -13.97
CA PRO A 394 -15.51 -13.79 -12.60
C PRO A 394 -15.30 -15.27 -12.25
N GLU A 395 -15.50 -16.16 -13.19
CA GLU A 395 -15.26 -17.60 -12.99
C GLU A 395 -13.76 -17.89 -12.92
N LEU A 396 -12.97 -17.35 -13.85
CA LEU A 396 -11.51 -17.44 -13.83
C LEU A 396 -10.93 -16.84 -12.53
N PHE A 397 -11.51 -15.74 -12.07
CA PHE A 397 -11.11 -15.08 -10.84
C PHE A 397 -11.36 -15.94 -9.61
N ASN A 398 -12.47 -16.64 -9.52
CA ASN A 398 -12.84 -17.44 -8.35
C ASN A 398 -12.31 -18.87 -8.40
N ASN A 399 -12.32 -19.50 -9.58
CA ASN A 399 -12.08 -20.93 -9.74
C ASN A 399 -10.77 -21.24 -10.48
N GLY A 400 -10.17 -20.23 -11.15
CA GLY A 400 -9.00 -20.44 -12.01
C GLY A 400 -9.34 -21.13 -13.33
N GLY A 401 -8.31 -21.68 -13.94
CA GLY A 401 -8.41 -22.36 -15.21
C GLY A 401 -8.01 -21.47 -16.40
N MET A 402 -8.11 -22.03 -17.60
CA MET A 402 -7.74 -21.33 -18.85
C MET A 402 -8.98 -20.93 -19.64
N PRO A 403 -9.07 -19.69 -20.14
CA PRO A 403 -10.23 -19.19 -20.88
C PRO A 403 -10.61 -20.03 -22.09
N GLY A 404 -9.63 -20.49 -22.87
CA GLY A 404 -9.88 -21.30 -24.05
C GLY A 404 -10.61 -22.61 -23.76
N VAL A 405 -10.31 -23.23 -22.62
CA VAL A 405 -11.00 -24.44 -22.16
C VAL A 405 -12.48 -24.13 -21.87
N LEU A 406 -12.76 -23.04 -21.18
CA LEU A 406 -14.14 -22.62 -20.87
C LEU A 406 -14.91 -22.22 -22.12
N VAL A 407 -14.27 -21.50 -23.05
CA VAL A 407 -14.84 -21.10 -24.33
C VAL A 407 -15.24 -22.35 -25.15
N HIS A 408 -14.36 -23.34 -25.23
CA HIS A 408 -14.62 -24.59 -25.94
C HIS A 408 -15.74 -25.42 -25.26
N ALA A 409 -15.65 -25.62 -23.94
CA ALA A 409 -16.63 -26.41 -23.19
C ALA A 409 -18.06 -25.85 -23.26
N ARG A 410 -18.19 -24.51 -23.34
CA ARG A 410 -19.49 -23.82 -23.40
C ARG A 410 -19.92 -23.41 -24.80
N GLY A 411 -19.11 -23.72 -25.81
CA GLY A 411 -19.39 -23.32 -27.17
C GLY A 411 -19.54 -21.81 -27.36
N LEU A 412 -18.71 -20.99 -26.63
CA LEU A 412 -18.79 -19.53 -26.65
C LEU A 412 -17.97 -18.88 -27.74
N GLY A 413 -17.32 -19.68 -28.60
CA GLY A 413 -16.56 -19.20 -29.75
C GLY A 413 -17.40 -18.32 -30.67
N GLN A 414 -16.78 -17.26 -31.20
CA GLN A 414 -17.43 -16.37 -32.14
C GLN A 414 -17.73 -17.14 -33.45
N VAL A 415 -18.95 -17.03 -33.95
CA VAL A 415 -19.33 -17.61 -35.25
C VAL A 415 -18.73 -16.71 -36.34
N SER A 416 -17.67 -17.19 -36.97
CA SER A 416 -17.01 -16.53 -38.12
C SER A 416 -17.16 -17.29 -39.44
N ASP A 417 -17.78 -18.46 -39.39
CA ASP A 417 -18.07 -19.23 -40.59
C ASP A 417 -19.06 -18.50 -41.47
N ALA A 418 -18.65 -18.21 -42.73
CA ALA A 418 -19.43 -17.42 -43.66
C ALA A 418 -20.80 -18.04 -43.96
N GLY A 419 -20.90 -19.37 -44.07
CA GLY A 419 -22.16 -20.04 -44.31
C GLY A 419 -23.15 -19.95 -43.16
N THR A 420 -22.66 -20.07 -41.93
CA THR A 420 -23.49 -19.93 -40.70
C THR A 420 -23.96 -18.50 -40.52
N LEU A 421 -23.09 -17.51 -40.75
CA LEU A 421 -23.46 -16.09 -40.70
C LEU A 421 -24.50 -15.74 -41.77
N GLU A 422 -24.31 -16.24 -42.98
CA GLU A 422 -25.27 -16.05 -44.07
C GLU A 422 -26.63 -16.64 -43.74
N ALA A 423 -26.70 -17.82 -43.17
CA ALA A 423 -27.96 -18.43 -42.71
C ALA A 423 -28.67 -17.56 -41.64
N PHE A 424 -27.98 -17.00 -40.66
CA PHE A 424 -28.57 -16.09 -39.68
C PHE A 424 -29.05 -14.78 -40.33
N VAL A 425 -28.32 -14.23 -41.28
CA VAL A 425 -28.70 -13.02 -42.01
C VAL A 425 -29.95 -13.29 -42.84
N GLU A 426 -30.01 -14.40 -43.55
CA GLU A 426 -31.20 -14.80 -44.35
C GLU A 426 -32.41 -15.04 -43.46
N GLN A 427 -32.23 -15.66 -42.28
CA GLN A 427 -33.28 -15.86 -41.31
C GLN A 427 -33.81 -14.52 -40.80
N ALA A 428 -32.92 -13.60 -40.38
CA ALA A 428 -33.31 -12.28 -39.90
C ALA A 428 -34.07 -11.46 -40.96
N ILE A 429 -33.63 -11.52 -42.21
CA ILE A 429 -34.31 -10.88 -43.36
C ILE A 429 -35.69 -11.46 -43.56
N ARG A 430 -35.83 -12.79 -43.54
CA ARG A 430 -37.08 -13.51 -43.78
C ARG A 430 -38.12 -13.22 -42.66
N GLU A 431 -37.65 -13.15 -41.43
CA GLU A 431 -38.52 -12.92 -40.28
C GLU A 431 -38.95 -11.45 -40.11
N ASN A 432 -38.28 -10.51 -40.80
CA ASN A 432 -38.53 -9.07 -40.68
C ASN A 432 -38.78 -8.40 -42.03
N PRO A 433 -39.84 -8.78 -42.79
CA PRO A 433 -40.10 -8.27 -44.14
C PRO A 433 -40.32 -6.77 -44.21
N LYS A 434 -40.96 -6.18 -43.15
CA LYS A 434 -41.16 -4.75 -43.04
C LYS A 434 -39.87 -3.95 -43.00
N SER A 435 -38.82 -4.47 -42.35
CA SER A 435 -37.51 -3.82 -42.32
C SER A 435 -36.81 -3.85 -43.69
N VAL A 436 -37.08 -4.87 -44.49
CA VAL A 436 -36.60 -4.96 -45.88
C VAL A 436 -37.27 -3.88 -46.74
N GLU A 437 -38.62 -3.71 -46.61
CA GLU A 437 -39.38 -2.67 -47.31
C GLU A 437 -38.91 -1.27 -46.90
N ASP A 438 -38.69 -1.03 -45.60
CA ASP A 438 -38.17 0.23 -45.10
C ASP A 438 -36.76 0.56 -45.67
N TYR A 439 -35.90 -0.44 -45.81
CA TYR A 439 -34.59 -0.26 -46.42
C TYR A 439 -34.73 0.07 -47.94
N LYS A 440 -35.61 -0.62 -48.68
CA LYS A 440 -35.94 -0.29 -50.08
C LYS A 440 -36.50 1.11 -50.24
N ALA A 441 -37.26 1.58 -49.28
CA ALA A 441 -37.78 2.95 -49.20
C ALA A 441 -36.71 4.01 -48.78
N GLY A 442 -35.41 3.61 -48.70
CA GLY A 442 -34.30 4.51 -48.40
C GLY A 442 -33.98 4.73 -46.90
N LYS A 443 -34.65 4.04 -45.99
CA LYS A 443 -34.41 4.15 -44.53
C LYS A 443 -33.22 3.27 -44.13
N LYS A 444 -32.00 3.84 -44.18
CA LYS A 444 -30.75 3.11 -43.84
C LYS A 444 -30.72 2.54 -42.41
N ALA A 445 -31.49 3.09 -41.48
CA ALA A 445 -31.60 2.58 -40.13
C ALA A 445 -32.17 1.15 -40.02
N ALA A 446 -32.93 0.70 -41.01
CA ALA A 446 -33.49 -0.65 -41.11
C ALA A 446 -32.41 -1.72 -41.18
N ALA A 447 -31.25 -1.43 -41.83
CA ALA A 447 -30.11 -2.35 -41.86
C ALA A 447 -29.53 -2.56 -40.43
N GLY A 448 -29.44 -1.51 -39.64
CA GLY A 448 -29.00 -1.58 -38.23
C GLY A 448 -29.91 -2.44 -37.34
N PHE A 449 -31.24 -2.35 -37.56
CA PHE A 449 -32.21 -3.22 -36.91
C PHE A 449 -32.01 -4.70 -37.27
N LEU A 450 -31.79 -5.01 -38.53
CA LEU A 450 -31.53 -6.38 -38.98
C LEU A 450 -30.23 -6.94 -38.43
N VAL A 451 -29.17 -6.12 -38.32
CA VAL A 451 -27.94 -6.49 -37.62
C VAL A 451 -28.24 -6.87 -36.16
N GLY A 452 -29.09 -6.09 -35.47
CA GLY A 452 -29.53 -6.40 -34.11
C GLY A 452 -30.29 -7.75 -34.01
N GLN A 453 -31.11 -8.09 -35.00
CA GLN A 453 -31.82 -9.38 -35.08
C GLN A 453 -30.85 -10.54 -35.31
N VAL A 454 -29.85 -10.41 -36.20
CA VAL A 454 -28.80 -11.40 -36.37
C VAL A 454 -27.99 -11.61 -35.12
N MET A 455 -27.65 -10.52 -34.40
CA MET A 455 -26.96 -10.60 -33.09
C MET A 455 -27.79 -11.37 -32.06
N LYS A 456 -29.11 -11.18 -32.05
CA LYS A 456 -30.02 -11.91 -31.18
C LYS A 456 -30.11 -13.41 -31.57
N LEU A 457 -30.24 -13.72 -32.83
CA LEU A 457 -30.29 -15.11 -33.37
C LEU A 457 -28.98 -15.86 -33.08
N SER A 458 -27.86 -15.18 -33.19
CA SER A 458 -26.53 -15.76 -32.90
C SER A 458 -26.17 -15.76 -31.41
N HIS A 459 -27.08 -15.34 -30.52
CA HIS A 459 -26.82 -15.15 -29.10
C HIS A 459 -25.56 -14.31 -28.82
N GLY A 460 -25.34 -13.25 -29.62
CA GLY A 460 -24.19 -12.36 -29.50
C GLY A 460 -22.87 -12.94 -30.05
N LYS A 461 -22.89 -14.14 -30.64
CA LYS A 461 -21.69 -14.85 -31.15
C LYS A 461 -21.24 -14.40 -32.54
N ALA A 462 -22.07 -13.73 -33.30
CA ALA A 462 -21.71 -13.22 -34.62
C ALA A 462 -20.84 -11.94 -34.51
N ALA A 463 -19.91 -11.76 -35.47
CA ALA A 463 -19.11 -10.55 -35.56
C ALA A 463 -19.92 -9.37 -36.12
N PRO A 464 -20.24 -8.30 -35.35
CA PRO A 464 -21.15 -7.23 -35.81
C PRO A 464 -20.74 -6.57 -37.13
N GLN A 465 -19.42 -6.39 -37.36
CA GLN A 465 -18.89 -5.80 -38.59
C GLN A 465 -19.13 -6.71 -39.83
N GLN A 466 -18.92 -8.02 -39.67
CA GLN A 466 -19.15 -8.99 -40.71
C GLN A 466 -20.65 -9.11 -41.01
N VAL A 467 -21.46 -9.17 -39.95
CA VAL A 467 -22.93 -9.18 -40.06
C VAL A 467 -23.42 -7.92 -40.78
N GLY A 468 -22.93 -6.73 -40.38
CA GLY A 468 -23.31 -5.47 -41.03
C GLY A 468 -23.01 -5.44 -42.52
N LYS A 469 -21.83 -5.98 -42.91
CA LYS A 469 -21.45 -6.10 -44.33
C LYS A 469 -22.38 -7.07 -45.07
N LEU A 470 -22.56 -8.29 -44.56
CA LEU A 470 -23.43 -9.31 -45.13
C LEU A 470 -24.90 -8.86 -45.25
N VAL A 471 -25.45 -8.21 -44.20
CA VAL A 471 -26.81 -7.65 -44.22
C VAL A 471 -26.95 -6.63 -45.33
N THR A 472 -25.96 -5.73 -45.51
CA THR A 472 -26.00 -4.70 -46.55
C THR A 472 -25.90 -5.33 -47.97
N GLU A 473 -25.02 -6.31 -48.16
CA GLU A 473 -24.88 -7.05 -49.39
C GLU A 473 -26.18 -7.79 -49.78
N LYS A 474 -26.75 -8.56 -48.82
CA LYS A 474 -28.00 -9.31 -49.07
C LYS A 474 -29.22 -8.42 -49.26
N LEU A 475 -29.26 -7.25 -48.64
CA LEU A 475 -30.32 -6.28 -48.92
C LEU A 475 -30.17 -5.63 -50.30
N ALA A 476 -28.92 -5.35 -50.72
CA ALA A 476 -28.65 -4.81 -52.06
C ALA A 476 -29.01 -5.80 -53.20
N GLU A 477 -28.84 -7.12 -52.99
CA GLU A 477 -29.26 -8.15 -53.92
C GLU A 477 -30.78 -8.22 -54.10
N ARG A 478 -31.56 -7.65 -53.16
CA ARG A 478 -33.04 -7.72 -53.14
C ARG A 478 -33.71 -6.38 -53.50
N VAL A 479 -32.93 -5.31 -53.69
CA VAL A 479 -33.38 -4.00 -54.16
C VAL A 479 -33.41 -3.96 -55.68
#